data_a597fd4cdf45df0a4f946289a8ac812a
#
_entry.id   a597fd4cdf45df0a4f946289a8ac812a
#
_cell.length_a   1.000
_cell.length_b   1.000
_cell.length_c   1.000
_cell.angle_alpha   90.00
_cell.angle_beta   90.00
_cell.angle_gamma   90.00
#
_symmetry.space_group_name_H-M   'P 1'
#
loop_
_entity.id
_entity.type
_entity.pdbx_description
1 polymer ?
#
loop_
_entity_poly.entity_id
_entity_poly.type
_entity_poly.pdbx_seq_one_letter_code
_entity_poly.pdbx_strand_id
1 'polypeptide(L)'
;KKIIDCIFESPTQYPKIEFQGGEPTLNWKVLSYSVLYAEQKAKEKKKNVDFVICTNLVNITEEQLCFCKEHNVSISTSLDGNKMIHDTCRKMKNGHGTYEKFVKKLKLAREIVGQNSVNALMTTTSYNLDKLKDIIDEYIFLGFKGIFIRALNPYGFAAEKISKLGYDTEEFVKNYFKALDYIIEINKKIYFKEYFSSLLLSRILTPFSTGFVDLQSPSGAGICGSIYDYDGSVYPADEARML
;
A
#
# COMPACT_ATOMS: atom_id res chain seq x y z
N LYS A 1 17.65 15.41 3.08
CA LYS A 1 18.10 16.14 1.89
C LYS A 1 18.79 15.20 0.91
N LYS A 2 19.92 14.58 1.28
CA LYS A 2 20.72 13.72 0.38
C LYS A 2 19.88 12.68 -0.37
N ILE A 3 18.94 12.02 0.30
CA ILE A 3 18.02 11.04 -0.32
C ILE A 3 17.19 11.72 -1.42
N ILE A 4 16.56 12.85 -1.12
CA ILE A 4 15.73 13.57 -2.08
C ILE A 4 16.59 14.07 -3.26
N ASP A 5 17.78 14.61 -2.99
CA ASP A 5 18.70 15.02 -4.06
C ASP A 5 19.02 13.83 -4.97
N CYS A 6 19.33 12.65 -4.42
CA CYS A 6 19.61 11.43 -5.18
C CYS A 6 18.40 10.99 -6.03
N ILE A 7 17.18 11.03 -5.49
CA ILE A 7 15.94 10.69 -6.22
C ILE A 7 15.78 11.60 -7.45
N PHE A 8 16.09 12.90 -7.31
CA PHE A 8 15.94 13.85 -8.41
C PHE A 8 17.07 13.81 -9.45
N GLU A 9 18.16 13.08 -9.21
CA GLU A 9 19.16 12.74 -10.24
C GLU A 9 18.70 11.59 -11.16
N SER A 10 17.67 10.83 -10.79
CA SER A 10 17.05 9.82 -11.66
C SER A 10 16.59 10.45 -12.99
N PRO A 11 16.70 9.74 -14.14
CA PRO A 11 16.24 10.26 -15.43
C PRO A 11 14.72 10.41 -15.55
N THR A 12 13.93 9.80 -14.66
CA THR A 12 12.47 9.87 -14.71
C THR A 12 11.96 11.31 -14.60
N GLN A 13 10.91 11.64 -15.36
CA GLN A 13 10.19 12.91 -15.25
C GLN A 13 9.12 12.89 -14.14
N TYR A 14 8.79 11.67 -13.63
CA TYR A 14 7.71 11.42 -12.67
C TYR A 14 8.21 10.57 -11.50
N PRO A 15 9.16 11.08 -10.66
CA PRO A 15 9.55 10.35 -9.47
C PRO A 15 8.37 10.22 -8.52
N LYS A 16 8.20 9.03 -7.94
CA LYS A 16 7.24 8.77 -6.88
C LYS A 16 8.01 8.52 -5.58
N ILE A 17 7.64 9.23 -4.54
CA ILE A 17 8.22 9.09 -3.20
C ILE A 17 7.17 8.48 -2.28
N GLU A 18 7.47 7.30 -1.75
CA GLU A 18 6.60 6.56 -0.87
C GLU A 18 7.20 6.50 0.53
N PHE A 19 6.50 7.08 1.51
CA PHE A 19 6.90 7.06 2.91
C PHE A 19 6.35 5.81 3.57
N GLN A 20 7.26 4.88 3.84
CA GLN A 20 6.99 3.63 4.52
C GLN A 20 7.65 3.60 5.91
N GLY A 21 7.73 2.43 6.48
CA GLY A 21 8.40 2.16 7.75
C GLY A 21 7.45 1.42 8.69
N GLY A 22 7.65 1.55 10.01
CA GLY A 22 6.69 1.03 10.98
C GLY A 22 5.37 1.81 10.91
N GLU A 23 5.42 3.10 11.26
CA GLU A 23 4.33 4.07 11.08
C GLU A 23 4.96 5.44 10.79
N PRO A 24 4.99 5.89 9.52
CA PRO A 24 5.71 7.08 9.11
C PRO A 24 5.16 8.37 9.72
N THR A 25 3.87 8.41 10.07
CA THR A 25 3.23 9.57 10.69
C THR A 25 3.78 9.89 12.09
N LEU A 26 4.48 8.95 12.74
CA LEU A 26 5.14 9.19 14.03
C LEU A 26 6.36 10.11 13.89
N ASN A 27 7.00 10.17 12.73
CA ASN A 27 8.09 11.10 12.46
C ASN A 27 7.65 12.20 11.48
N TRP A 28 6.54 12.85 11.83
CA TRP A 28 5.89 13.84 10.97
C TRP A 28 6.79 14.98 10.53
N LYS A 29 7.68 15.43 11.42
CA LYS A 29 8.63 16.51 11.13
C LYS A 29 9.54 16.18 9.94
N VAL A 30 10.06 14.95 9.91
CA VAL A 30 10.93 14.51 8.80
C VAL A 30 10.11 14.30 7.53
N LEU A 31 8.93 13.70 7.64
CA LEU A 31 8.05 13.44 6.51
C LEU A 31 7.64 14.74 5.83
N SER A 32 7.05 15.68 6.57
CA SER A 32 6.59 16.96 6.03
C SER A 32 7.73 17.78 5.42
N TYR A 33 8.88 17.83 6.11
CA TYR A 33 10.08 18.45 5.54
C TYR A 33 10.50 17.80 4.21
N SER A 34 10.44 16.47 4.11
CA SER A 34 10.82 15.75 2.88
C SER A 34 9.89 16.07 1.72
N VAL A 35 8.59 16.16 1.96
CA VAL A 35 7.61 16.59 0.95
C VAL A 35 7.92 17.98 0.45
N LEU A 36 8.04 18.96 1.35
CA LEU A 36 8.33 20.37 0.98
C LEU A 36 9.63 20.50 0.21
N TYR A 37 10.68 19.80 0.65
CA TYR A 37 11.98 19.83 -0.04
C TYR A 37 11.92 19.17 -1.41
N ALA A 38 11.16 18.07 -1.54
CA ALA A 38 10.98 17.40 -2.82
C ALA A 38 10.17 18.25 -3.81
N GLU A 39 9.15 18.97 -3.36
CA GLU A 39 8.41 19.93 -4.19
C GLU A 39 9.31 21.08 -4.71
N GLN A 40 10.18 21.59 -3.84
CA GLN A 40 11.18 22.59 -4.25
C GLN A 40 12.10 22.01 -5.34
N LYS A 41 12.63 20.81 -5.14
CA LYS A 41 13.48 20.11 -6.11
C LYS A 41 12.76 19.80 -7.43
N ALA A 42 11.51 19.42 -7.36
CA ALA A 42 10.67 19.18 -8.54
C ALA A 42 10.56 20.44 -9.40
N LYS A 43 10.33 21.60 -8.78
CA LYS A 43 10.30 22.90 -9.48
C LYS A 43 11.67 23.24 -10.10
N GLU A 44 12.77 23.08 -9.35
CA GLU A 44 14.13 23.34 -9.83
C GLU A 44 14.49 22.45 -11.04
N LYS A 45 14.15 21.18 -10.99
CA LYS A 45 14.47 20.18 -12.03
C LYS A 45 13.41 20.07 -13.13
N LYS A 46 12.31 20.81 -13.04
CA LYS A 46 11.15 20.75 -13.95
C LYS A 46 10.57 19.33 -14.08
N LYS A 47 10.43 18.63 -12.96
CA LYS A 47 9.84 17.30 -12.84
C LYS A 47 8.51 17.36 -12.08
N ASN A 48 7.65 16.35 -12.28
CA ASN A 48 6.46 16.13 -11.47
C ASN A 48 6.79 15.07 -10.42
N VAL A 49 6.39 15.28 -9.17
CA VAL A 49 6.61 14.32 -8.10
C VAL A 49 5.29 13.90 -7.50
N ASP A 50 5.13 12.59 -7.29
CA ASP A 50 3.99 12.00 -6.59
C ASP A 50 4.41 11.55 -5.19
N PHE A 51 3.51 11.75 -4.21
CA PHE A 51 3.74 11.35 -2.84
C PHE A 51 2.70 10.33 -2.36
N VAL A 52 3.17 9.33 -1.63
CA VAL A 52 2.32 8.36 -0.94
C VAL A 52 2.80 8.18 0.49
N ILE A 53 1.87 8.14 1.44
CA ILE A 53 2.13 7.75 2.84
C ILE A 53 1.48 6.40 3.09
N CYS A 54 2.28 5.39 3.49
CA CYS A 54 1.79 4.09 3.93
C CYS A 54 1.55 4.11 5.43
N THR A 55 0.31 4.31 5.86
CA THR A 55 -0.05 4.47 7.28
C THR A 55 -1.21 3.56 7.69
N ASN A 56 -1.20 3.14 8.96
CA ASN A 56 -2.32 2.40 9.55
C ASN A 56 -3.54 3.29 9.87
N LEU A 57 -3.47 4.59 9.65
CA LEU A 57 -4.46 5.64 9.94
C LEU A 57 -4.83 5.83 11.42
N VAL A 58 -4.47 4.91 12.32
CA VAL A 58 -5.00 4.88 13.70
C VAL A 58 -4.74 6.17 14.46
N ASN A 59 -3.58 6.78 14.25
CA ASN A 59 -3.14 7.97 15.00
C ASN A 59 -3.00 9.23 14.13
N ILE A 60 -3.39 9.18 12.85
CA ILE A 60 -3.28 10.34 11.97
C ILE A 60 -4.14 11.51 12.49
N THR A 61 -3.59 12.71 12.47
CA THR A 61 -4.28 13.92 12.92
C THR A 61 -4.96 14.64 11.76
N GLU A 62 -5.89 15.53 12.08
CA GLU A 62 -6.55 16.36 11.07
C GLU A 62 -5.55 17.31 10.39
N GLU A 63 -4.61 17.89 11.16
CA GLU A 63 -3.54 18.73 10.62
C GLU A 63 -2.67 17.98 9.60
N GLN A 64 -2.34 16.72 9.90
CA GLN A 64 -1.60 15.86 8.97
C GLN A 64 -2.40 15.58 7.70
N LEU A 65 -3.71 15.38 7.81
CA LEU A 65 -4.59 15.18 6.65
C LEU A 65 -4.75 16.47 5.82
N CYS A 66 -4.84 17.64 6.46
CA CYS A 66 -4.85 18.93 5.77
C CYS A 66 -3.55 19.15 4.97
N PHE A 67 -2.41 18.84 5.56
CA PHE A 67 -1.13 18.85 4.87
C PHE A 67 -1.11 17.90 3.66
N CYS A 68 -1.62 16.67 3.82
CA CYS A 68 -1.71 15.73 2.70
C CYS A 68 -2.55 16.29 1.55
N LYS A 69 -3.65 16.96 1.86
CA LYS A 69 -4.48 17.63 0.85
C LYS A 69 -3.76 18.75 0.14
N GLU A 70 -3.12 19.64 0.90
CA GLU A 70 -2.41 20.82 0.38
C GLU A 70 -1.27 20.42 -0.57
N HIS A 71 -0.56 19.34 -0.24
CA HIS A 71 0.61 18.87 -0.99
C HIS A 71 0.31 17.66 -1.89
N ASN A 72 -0.95 17.35 -2.17
CA ASN A 72 -1.38 16.24 -3.01
C ASN A 72 -0.76 14.89 -2.62
N VAL A 73 -0.62 14.64 -1.32
CA VAL A 73 -0.07 13.38 -0.80
C VAL A 73 -1.18 12.34 -0.70
N SER A 74 -1.06 11.26 -1.45
CA SER A 74 -1.99 10.13 -1.39
C SER A 74 -1.74 9.26 -0.16
N ILE A 75 -2.77 8.58 0.31
CA ILE A 75 -2.71 7.70 1.48
C ILE A 75 -2.93 6.27 1.02
N SER A 76 -1.97 5.39 1.34
CA SER A 76 -2.09 3.96 1.27
C SER A 76 -2.24 3.43 2.69
N THR A 77 -3.38 2.81 3.00
CA THR A 77 -3.63 2.28 4.33
C THR A 77 -3.76 0.78 4.32
N SER A 78 -4.03 0.18 5.47
CA SER A 78 -4.13 -1.27 5.60
C SER A 78 -5.51 -1.67 6.10
N LEU A 79 -6.17 -2.57 5.37
CA LEU A 79 -7.46 -3.14 5.76
C LEU A 79 -7.45 -4.64 5.45
N ASP A 80 -7.54 -5.48 6.47
CA ASP A 80 -7.44 -6.94 6.31
C ASP A 80 -8.83 -7.63 6.28
N GLY A 81 -9.92 -6.87 6.31
CA GLY A 81 -11.30 -7.34 6.26
C GLY A 81 -12.23 -6.64 7.24
N ASN A 82 -13.37 -7.29 7.55
CA ASN A 82 -14.33 -6.78 8.52
C ASN A 82 -13.72 -6.71 9.94
N LYS A 83 -14.48 -6.14 10.88
CA LYS A 83 -14.00 -5.92 12.26
C LYS A 83 -13.35 -7.15 12.88
N MET A 84 -13.96 -8.32 12.76
CA MET A 84 -13.46 -9.55 13.38
C MET A 84 -12.12 -9.97 12.77
N ILE A 85 -12.02 -9.95 11.45
CA ILE A 85 -10.80 -10.33 10.72
C ILE A 85 -9.70 -9.30 10.96
N HIS A 86 -10.01 -8.02 10.78
CA HIS A 86 -9.05 -6.92 10.94
C HIS A 86 -8.47 -6.89 12.37
N ASP A 87 -9.31 -6.98 13.39
CA ASP A 87 -8.89 -6.94 14.80
C ASP A 87 -8.12 -8.20 15.24
N THR A 88 -8.23 -9.30 14.50
CA THR A 88 -7.38 -10.48 14.72
C THR A 88 -5.95 -10.21 14.28
N CYS A 89 -5.78 -9.56 13.11
CA CYS A 89 -4.49 -9.30 12.49
C CYS A 89 -3.82 -8.03 13.03
N ARG A 90 -4.61 -7.00 13.38
CA ARG A 90 -4.11 -5.65 13.73
C ARG A 90 -4.61 -5.20 15.10
N LYS A 91 -3.76 -5.45 16.09
CA LYS A 91 -4.02 -5.08 17.49
C LYS A 91 -3.17 -3.90 17.93
N MET A 92 -3.73 -3.08 18.80
CA MET A 92 -2.97 -2.09 19.55
C MET A 92 -2.07 -2.78 20.60
N LYS A 93 -1.09 -2.06 21.14
CA LYS A 93 -0.20 -2.57 22.22
C LYS A 93 -0.95 -3.07 23.45
N ASN A 94 -2.14 -2.53 23.73
CA ASN A 94 -3.01 -2.95 24.83
C ASN A 94 -3.91 -4.16 24.50
N GLY A 95 -3.74 -4.77 23.31
CA GLY A 95 -4.51 -5.95 22.87
C GLY A 95 -5.85 -5.64 22.20
N HIS A 96 -6.35 -4.41 22.26
CA HIS A 96 -7.60 -4.04 21.59
C HIS A 96 -7.43 -3.96 20.08
N GLY A 97 -8.51 -4.25 19.34
CA GLY A 97 -8.55 -4.10 17.89
C GLY A 97 -8.45 -2.64 17.43
N THR A 98 -8.10 -2.47 16.17
CA THR A 98 -7.92 -1.13 15.56
C THR A 98 -9.04 -0.74 14.61
N TYR A 99 -9.93 -1.66 14.22
CA TYR A 99 -10.93 -1.48 13.18
C TYR A 99 -11.82 -0.23 13.38
N GLU A 100 -12.41 -0.03 14.56
CA GLU A 100 -13.31 1.11 14.80
C GLU A 100 -12.59 2.46 14.66
N LYS A 101 -11.35 2.53 15.18
CA LYS A 101 -10.52 3.73 14.99
C LYS A 101 -10.18 3.94 13.53
N PHE A 102 -9.83 2.84 12.84
CA PHE A 102 -9.53 2.86 11.42
C PHE A 102 -10.71 3.43 10.61
N VAL A 103 -11.92 2.88 10.77
CA VAL A 103 -13.12 3.33 10.03
C VAL A 103 -13.42 4.80 10.28
N LYS A 104 -13.34 5.26 11.55
CA LYS A 104 -13.52 6.68 11.89
C LYS A 104 -12.48 7.56 11.18
N LYS A 105 -11.22 7.15 11.17
CA LYS A 105 -10.13 7.90 10.54
C LYS A 105 -10.17 7.81 9.01
N LEU A 106 -10.60 6.69 8.45
CA LEU A 106 -10.84 6.55 7.02
C LEU A 106 -11.88 7.55 6.51
N LYS A 107 -13.00 7.69 7.25
CA LYS A 107 -14.04 8.67 6.92
C LYS A 107 -13.45 10.09 6.92
N LEU A 108 -12.77 10.48 7.99
CA LEU A 108 -12.15 11.80 8.12
C LEU A 108 -11.10 12.05 7.02
N ALA A 109 -10.24 11.06 6.73
CA ALA A 109 -9.24 11.17 5.69
C ALA A 109 -9.87 11.42 4.31
N ARG A 110 -10.96 10.71 3.99
CA ARG A 110 -11.68 10.89 2.72
C ARG A 110 -12.40 12.24 2.62
N GLU A 111 -12.96 12.73 3.72
CA GLU A 111 -13.58 14.05 3.79
C GLU A 111 -12.56 15.17 3.51
N ILE A 112 -11.34 15.03 4.02
CA ILE A 112 -10.30 16.06 3.89
C ILE A 112 -9.49 15.89 2.61
N VAL A 113 -8.87 14.72 2.40
CA VAL A 113 -7.92 14.49 1.29
C VAL A 113 -8.65 14.13 -0.01
N GLY A 114 -9.83 13.55 0.09
CA GLY A 114 -10.65 13.11 -1.04
C GLY A 114 -10.74 11.58 -1.14
N GLN A 115 -11.88 11.12 -1.63
CA GLN A 115 -12.23 9.70 -1.71
C GLN A 115 -11.20 8.86 -2.50
N ASN A 116 -10.72 9.40 -3.62
CA ASN A 116 -9.83 8.69 -4.53
C ASN A 116 -8.35 8.72 -4.09
N SER A 117 -8.01 9.57 -3.15
CA SER A 117 -6.64 9.71 -2.62
C SER A 117 -6.34 8.78 -1.44
N VAL A 118 -7.35 8.00 -1.00
CA VAL A 118 -7.20 7.06 0.12
C VAL A 118 -7.51 5.64 -0.35
N ASN A 119 -6.47 4.83 -0.50
CA ASN A 119 -6.54 3.44 -0.91
C ASN A 119 -6.11 2.51 0.23
N ALA A 120 -6.55 1.26 0.18
CA ALA A 120 -6.18 0.25 1.16
C ALA A 120 -5.53 -0.97 0.51
N LEU A 121 -4.57 -1.56 1.23
CA LEU A 121 -3.96 -2.84 0.92
C LEU A 121 -4.34 -3.85 1.99
N MET A 122 -4.55 -5.10 1.59
CA MET A 122 -4.69 -6.22 2.50
C MET A 122 -3.43 -7.09 2.47
N THR A 123 -3.23 -7.81 3.56
CA THR A 123 -2.24 -8.89 3.63
C THR A 123 -2.98 -10.20 3.89
N THR A 124 -2.80 -11.18 2.99
CA THR A 124 -3.32 -12.53 3.22
C THR A 124 -2.47 -13.25 4.27
N THR A 125 -3.14 -13.94 5.15
CA THR A 125 -2.54 -14.81 6.16
C THR A 125 -3.41 -16.06 6.31
N SER A 126 -2.94 -17.09 7.01
CA SER A 126 -3.74 -18.26 7.35
C SER A 126 -5.07 -17.92 8.08
N TYR A 127 -5.16 -16.75 8.73
CA TYR A 127 -6.37 -16.31 9.45
C TYR A 127 -7.49 -15.77 8.56
N ASN A 128 -7.16 -15.35 7.35
CA ASN A 128 -8.11 -14.64 6.47
C ASN A 128 -8.16 -15.15 5.03
N LEU A 129 -7.31 -16.11 4.66
CA LEU A 129 -7.23 -16.61 3.30
C LEU A 129 -8.54 -17.28 2.84
N ASP A 130 -9.23 -17.97 3.73
CA ASP A 130 -10.52 -18.62 3.48
C ASP A 130 -11.73 -17.65 3.50
N LYS A 131 -11.49 -16.37 3.86
CA LYS A 131 -12.49 -15.31 4.05
C LYS A 131 -12.43 -14.19 3.02
N LEU A 132 -11.78 -14.42 1.88
CA LEU A 132 -11.58 -13.39 0.85
C LEU A 132 -12.89 -12.76 0.38
N LYS A 133 -13.99 -13.52 0.34
CA LYS A 133 -15.32 -13.00 0.01
C LYS A 133 -15.78 -11.95 1.02
N ASP A 134 -15.71 -12.23 2.31
CA ASP A 134 -16.12 -11.31 3.37
C ASP A 134 -15.23 -10.05 3.37
N ILE A 135 -13.96 -10.20 3.01
CA ILE A 135 -13.01 -9.08 2.87
C ILE A 135 -13.40 -8.20 1.68
N ILE A 136 -13.75 -8.78 0.54
CA ILE A 136 -14.20 -8.06 -0.65
C ILE A 136 -15.49 -7.28 -0.32
N ASP A 137 -16.45 -7.91 0.35
CA ASP A 137 -17.69 -7.27 0.76
C ASP A 137 -17.43 -6.08 1.71
N GLU A 138 -16.47 -6.20 2.62
CA GLU A 138 -16.05 -5.11 3.50
C GLU A 138 -15.42 -3.93 2.73
N TYR A 139 -14.56 -4.21 1.74
CA TYR A 139 -14.00 -3.17 0.89
C TYR A 139 -15.09 -2.41 0.13
N ILE A 140 -16.08 -3.14 -0.41
CA ILE A 140 -17.23 -2.53 -1.10
C ILE A 140 -18.07 -1.72 -0.12
N PHE A 141 -18.39 -2.26 1.05
CA PHE A 141 -19.16 -1.59 2.10
C PHE A 141 -18.50 -0.27 2.53
N LEU A 142 -17.18 -0.29 2.69
CA LEU A 142 -16.41 0.91 3.02
C LEU A 142 -16.16 1.83 1.79
N GLY A 143 -16.72 1.51 0.62
CA GLY A 143 -16.67 2.37 -0.56
C GLY A 143 -15.34 2.40 -1.31
N PHE A 144 -14.49 1.38 -1.15
CA PHE A 144 -13.32 1.20 -1.99
C PHE A 144 -13.73 0.75 -3.41
N LYS A 145 -12.97 1.15 -4.42
CA LYS A 145 -13.24 0.82 -5.83
C LYS A 145 -12.51 -0.42 -6.31
N GLY A 146 -11.77 -1.06 -5.44
CA GLY A 146 -11.05 -2.29 -5.73
C GLY A 146 -10.23 -2.77 -4.55
N ILE A 147 -9.60 -3.90 -4.75
CA ILE A 147 -8.77 -4.59 -3.78
C ILE A 147 -7.49 -5.09 -4.45
N PHE A 148 -6.40 -5.15 -3.70
CA PHE A 148 -5.19 -5.84 -4.09
C PHE A 148 -5.04 -7.06 -3.17
N ILE A 149 -5.38 -8.24 -3.67
CA ILE A 149 -5.24 -9.50 -2.92
C ILE A 149 -3.78 -9.95 -3.05
N ARG A 150 -2.99 -9.61 -2.04
CA ARG A 150 -1.55 -9.85 -2.04
C ARG A 150 -1.21 -11.10 -1.22
N ALA A 151 -0.38 -11.97 -1.80
CA ALA A 151 0.21 -13.08 -1.06
C ALA A 151 1.06 -12.57 0.11
N LEU A 152 1.16 -13.37 1.17
CA LEU A 152 2.04 -13.07 2.30
C LEU A 152 3.50 -13.04 1.81
N ASN A 153 4.17 -11.93 2.06
CA ASN A 153 5.61 -11.85 1.86
C ASN A 153 6.33 -12.48 3.08
N PRO A 154 7.12 -13.54 2.90
CA PRO A 154 7.71 -14.32 3.99
C PRO A 154 8.99 -13.69 4.58
N TYR A 155 9.10 -12.36 4.57
CA TYR A 155 10.26 -11.62 5.09
C TYR A 155 9.91 -10.79 6.33
N GLY A 156 10.93 -10.29 7.02
CA GLY A 156 10.78 -9.45 8.20
C GLY A 156 9.99 -10.15 9.31
N PHE A 157 9.05 -9.46 9.95
CA PHE A 157 8.21 -10.02 11.03
C PHE A 157 7.37 -11.23 10.61
N ALA A 158 7.05 -11.37 9.34
CA ALA A 158 6.32 -12.53 8.85
C ALA A 158 7.18 -13.78 8.87
N ALA A 159 8.50 -13.67 8.61
CA ALA A 159 9.44 -14.79 8.70
C ALA A 159 9.47 -15.41 10.09
N GLU A 160 9.50 -14.57 11.15
CA GLU A 160 9.50 -15.02 12.55
C GLU A 160 8.21 -15.76 12.94
N LYS A 161 7.11 -15.50 12.25
CA LYS A 161 5.78 -16.02 12.54
C LYS A 161 5.21 -16.89 11.43
N ILE A 162 6.03 -17.32 10.49
CA ILE A 162 5.58 -18.02 9.29
C ILE A 162 4.79 -19.30 9.61
N SER A 163 5.14 -20.00 10.68
CA SER A 163 4.41 -21.19 11.15
C SER A 163 2.97 -20.92 11.58
N LYS A 164 2.65 -19.64 11.89
CA LYS A 164 1.29 -19.22 12.29
C LYS A 164 0.55 -18.46 11.20
N LEU A 165 1.30 -17.67 10.42
CA LEU A 165 0.74 -16.77 9.42
C LEU A 165 0.76 -17.36 8.02
N GLY A 166 1.66 -18.31 7.78
CA GLY A 166 1.85 -18.94 6.48
C GLY A 166 0.70 -19.86 6.07
N TYR A 167 0.66 -20.15 4.81
CA TYR A 167 -0.26 -21.06 4.15
C TYR A 167 0.44 -21.66 2.94
N ASP A 168 -0.12 -22.72 2.39
CA ASP A 168 0.38 -23.35 1.17
C ASP A 168 0.06 -22.48 -0.06
N THR A 169 0.98 -22.45 -1.03
CA THR A 169 0.81 -21.67 -2.28
C THR A 169 -0.39 -22.16 -3.09
N GLU A 170 -0.62 -23.47 -3.14
CA GLU A 170 -1.77 -24.02 -3.85
C GLU A 170 -3.09 -23.62 -3.20
N GLU A 171 -3.11 -23.57 -1.87
CA GLU A 171 -4.26 -23.09 -1.11
C GLU A 171 -4.52 -21.58 -1.40
N PHE A 172 -3.46 -20.76 -1.45
CA PHE A 172 -3.59 -19.37 -1.85
C PHE A 172 -4.21 -19.25 -3.24
N VAL A 173 -3.64 -19.92 -4.23
CA VAL A 173 -4.11 -19.86 -5.63
C VAL A 173 -5.58 -20.29 -5.74
N LYS A 174 -5.97 -21.39 -5.06
CA LYS A 174 -7.34 -21.87 -5.03
C LYS A 174 -8.33 -20.84 -4.45
N ASN A 175 -7.99 -20.20 -3.35
CA ASN A 175 -8.85 -19.19 -2.73
C ASN A 175 -8.84 -17.88 -3.54
N TYR A 176 -7.71 -17.52 -4.12
CA TYR A 176 -7.60 -16.37 -5.01
C TYR A 176 -8.51 -16.49 -6.23
N PHE A 177 -8.56 -17.64 -6.91
CA PHE A 177 -9.47 -17.86 -8.03
C PHE A 177 -10.94 -17.78 -7.61
N LYS A 178 -11.32 -18.34 -6.46
CA LYS A 178 -12.67 -18.18 -5.93
C LYS A 178 -13.04 -16.70 -5.67
N ALA A 179 -12.08 -15.93 -5.19
CA ALA A 179 -12.25 -14.51 -4.99
C ALA A 179 -12.40 -13.75 -6.32
N LEU A 180 -11.63 -14.13 -7.35
CA LEU A 180 -11.77 -13.56 -8.70
C LEU A 180 -13.14 -13.86 -9.32
N ASP A 181 -13.59 -15.11 -9.24
CA ASP A 181 -14.93 -15.49 -9.71
C ASP A 181 -16.01 -14.64 -9.03
N TYR A 182 -15.87 -14.45 -7.72
CA TYR A 182 -16.79 -13.59 -6.97
C TYR A 182 -16.73 -12.14 -7.42
N ILE A 183 -15.54 -11.58 -7.66
CA ILE A 183 -15.38 -10.20 -8.18
C ILE A 183 -15.97 -10.08 -9.59
N ILE A 184 -15.83 -11.09 -10.45
CA ILE A 184 -16.44 -11.10 -11.79
C ILE A 184 -17.97 -11.03 -11.68
N GLU A 185 -18.57 -11.79 -10.77
CA GLU A 185 -20.03 -11.71 -10.54
C GLU A 185 -20.48 -10.34 -10.01
N ILE A 186 -19.69 -9.73 -9.09
CA ILE A 186 -19.93 -8.36 -8.60
C ILE A 186 -19.89 -7.36 -9.77
N ASN A 187 -18.93 -7.50 -10.67
CA ASN A 187 -18.75 -6.59 -11.80
C ASN A 187 -19.91 -6.60 -12.82
N LYS A 188 -20.82 -7.57 -12.75
CA LYS A 188 -22.09 -7.52 -13.50
C LYS A 188 -23.04 -6.43 -13.00
N LYS A 189 -22.83 -5.90 -11.78
CA LYS A 189 -23.70 -4.92 -11.12
C LYS A 189 -23.02 -3.62 -10.78
N ILE A 190 -21.80 -3.70 -10.24
CA ILE A 190 -21.00 -2.55 -9.82
C ILE A 190 -19.56 -2.73 -10.26
N TYR A 191 -18.88 -1.64 -10.57
CA TYR A 191 -17.44 -1.68 -10.86
C TYR A 191 -16.63 -1.91 -9.58
N PHE A 192 -15.86 -3.01 -9.55
CA PHE A 192 -14.91 -3.31 -8.49
C PHE A 192 -13.68 -4.01 -9.06
N LYS A 193 -12.50 -3.43 -8.87
CA LYS A 193 -11.26 -3.89 -9.51
C LYS A 193 -10.46 -4.81 -8.58
N GLU A 194 -9.98 -5.95 -9.10
CA GLU A 194 -8.86 -6.64 -8.49
C GLU A 194 -7.57 -6.18 -9.18
N TYR A 195 -6.68 -5.54 -8.39
CA TYR A 195 -5.55 -4.81 -8.99
C TYR A 195 -4.46 -5.73 -9.51
N PHE A 196 -4.13 -6.84 -8.82
CA PHE A 196 -3.07 -7.75 -9.25
C PHE A 196 -3.41 -8.44 -10.57
N SER A 197 -4.61 -9.01 -10.69
CA SER A 197 -5.09 -9.60 -11.95
C SER A 197 -5.13 -8.57 -13.08
N SER A 198 -5.51 -7.33 -12.77
CA SER A 198 -5.53 -6.25 -13.77
C SER A 198 -4.12 -5.92 -14.27
N LEU A 199 -3.13 -5.93 -13.40
CA LEU A 199 -1.72 -5.75 -13.77
C LEU A 199 -1.22 -6.91 -14.63
N LEU A 200 -1.53 -8.16 -14.26
CA LEU A 200 -1.19 -9.36 -15.05
C LEU A 200 -1.82 -9.30 -16.45
N LEU A 201 -3.12 -9.01 -16.54
CA LEU A 201 -3.81 -8.86 -17.82
C LEU A 201 -3.21 -7.76 -18.67
N SER A 202 -2.90 -6.60 -18.08
CA SER A 202 -2.24 -5.51 -18.79
C SER A 202 -0.89 -5.96 -19.35
N ARG A 203 -0.11 -6.73 -18.58
CA ARG A 203 1.18 -7.25 -19.00
C ARG A 203 1.07 -8.28 -20.13
N ILE A 204 0.02 -9.09 -20.12
CA ILE A 204 -0.23 -10.14 -21.15
C ILE A 204 -0.79 -9.53 -22.43
N LEU A 205 -1.73 -8.59 -22.31
CA LEU A 205 -2.55 -8.11 -23.42
C LEU A 205 -2.02 -6.84 -24.07
N THR A 206 -1.02 -6.16 -23.47
CA THR A 206 -0.49 -4.90 -24.00
C THR A 206 1.04 -4.91 -24.06
N PRO A 207 1.66 -4.14 -24.98
CA PRO A 207 3.10 -4.01 -25.05
C PRO A 207 3.67 -3.06 -23.95
N PHE A 208 2.82 -2.44 -23.15
CA PHE A 208 3.24 -1.41 -22.20
C PHE A 208 3.70 -2.02 -20.87
N SER A 209 4.71 -1.38 -20.27
CA SER A 209 5.11 -1.69 -18.91
C SER A 209 4.00 -1.28 -17.93
N THR A 210 3.71 -2.13 -16.95
CA THR A 210 2.77 -1.80 -15.87
C THR A 210 3.39 -0.90 -14.80
N GLY A 211 4.71 -0.73 -14.81
CA GLY A 211 5.45 -0.05 -13.73
C GLY A 211 5.54 -0.87 -12.43
N PHE A 212 4.94 -2.06 -12.38
CA PHE A 212 4.97 -2.92 -11.20
C PHE A 212 6.24 -3.78 -11.21
N VAL A 213 7.12 -3.59 -10.23
CA VAL A 213 8.49 -4.14 -10.20
C VAL A 213 8.50 -5.66 -10.35
N ASP A 214 7.59 -6.36 -9.65
CA ASP A 214 7.52 -7.83 -9.64
C ASP A 214 7.10 -8.45 -10.99
N LEU A 215 6.53 -7.65 -11.89
CA LEU A 215 6.11 -8.10 -13.23
C LEU A 215 7.04 -7.63 -14.35
N GLN A 216 8.20 -7.11 -14.02
CA GLN A 216 9.18 -6.68 -15.01
C GLN A 216 10.21 -7.77 -15.32
N SER A 217 10.59 -7.84 -16.59
CA SER A 217 11.67 -8.71 -17.07
C SER A 217 12.58 -7.91 -18.01
N PRO A 218 13.87 -7.75 -17.70
CA PRO A 218 14.53 -8.13 -16.43
C PRO A 218 13.93 -7.44 -15.21
N SER A 219 14.22 -7.95 -14.00
CA SER A 219 13.69 -7.41 -12.75
C SER A 219 13.85 -5.90 -12.65
N GLY A 220 12.80 -5.22 -12.20
CA GLY A 220 12.82 -3.77 -11.97
C GLY A 220 13.54 -3.33 -10.69
N ALA A 221 14.03 -4.26 -9.88
CA ALA A 221 14.73 -3.97 -8.63
C ALA A 221 15.97 -3.11 -8.87
N GLY A 222 16.09 -1.99 -8.14
CA GLY A 222 17.18 -1.03 -8.29
C GLY A 222 17.12 -0.15 -9.55
N ILE A 223 16.21 -0.47 -10.50
CA ILE A 223 16.02 0.32 -11.73
C ILE A 223 14.72 1.14 -11.62
N CYS A 224 13.61 0.48 -11.27
CA CYS A 224 12.30 1.11 -11.18
C CYS A 224 11.98 1.62 -9.77
N GLY A 225 12.77 1.23 -8.78
CA GLY A 225 12.62 1.66 -7.40
C GLY A 225 13.88 1.37 -6.60
N SER A 226 14.06 2.12 -5.53
CA SER A 226 15.11 1.93 -4.52
C SER A 226 14.53 2.25 -3.15
N ILE A 227 14.97 1.51 -2.15
CA ILE A 227 14.56 1.71 -0.75
C ILE A 227 15.68 2.41 -0.01
N TYR A 228 15.36 3.52 0.63
CA TYR A 228 16.27 4.26 1.49
C TYR A 228 15.87 4.01 2.94
N ASP A 229 16.78 3.43 3.73
CA ASP A 229 16.51 3.16 5.13
C ASP A 229 16.92 4.34 6.03
N TYR A 230 16.50 4.27 7.30
CA TYR A 230 16.70 5.33 8.30
C TYR A 230 18.19 5.60 8.62
N ASP A 231 19.05 4.64 8.41
CA ASP A 231 20.50 4.75 8.61
C ASP A 231 21.26 5.30 7.38
N GLY A 232 20.55 5.50 6.27
CA GLY A 232 21.10 5.96 4.99
C GLY A 232 21.51 4.85 4.04
N SER A 233 21.31 3.59 4.40
CA SER A 233 21.51 2.45 3.51
C SER A 233 20.49 2.49 2.36
N VAL A 234 20.92 1.98 1.19
CA VAL A 234 20.09 1.94 -0.01
C VAL A 234 19.99 0.50 -0.50
N TYR A 235 18.75 0.06 -0.71
CA TYR A 235 18.44 -1.30 -1.13
C TYR A 235 17.68 -1.30 -2.47
N PRO A 236 17.88 -2.32 -3.32
CA PRO A 236 17.21 -2.41 -4.62
C PRO A 236 15.71 -2.77 -4.51
N ALA A 237 15.28 -3.36 -3.39
CA ALA A 237 13.90 -3.78 -3.12
C ALA A 237 13.65 -3.91 -1.62
N ASP A 238 12.38 -4.00 -1.21
CA ASP A 238 11.99 -4.20 0.19
C ASP A 238 12.52 -5.53 0.76
N GLU A 239 12.51 -6.58 -0.05
CA GLU A 239 13.04 -7.89 0.32
C GLU A 239 14.52 -7.82 0.71
N ALA A 240 15.32 -7.09 -0.07
CA ALA A 240 16.75 -6.91 0.19
C ALA A 240 17.03 -6.15 1.49
N ARG A 241 16.10 -5.30 1.92
CA ARG A 241 16.17 -4.60 3.21
C ARG A 241 15.80 -5.50 4.38
N MET A 242 14.96 -6.51 4.15
CA MET A 242 14.42 -7.39 5.19
C MET A 242 15.25 -8.68 5.40
N LEU A 243 16.26 -8.92 4.56
CA LEU A 243 17.24 -9.99 4.71
C LEU A 243 18.33 -9.61 5.68
#